data_51e3ab9b0796ed4f6a833cc6d42ea7a5
#
_entry.id   51e3ab9b0796ed4f6a833cc6d42ea7a5
#
_cell.length_a   1.000
_cell.length_b   1.000
_cell.length_c   1.000
_cell.angle_alpha   90.00
_cell.angle_beta   90.00
_cell.angle_gamma   90.00
#
_symmetry.space_group_name_H-M   'P 1'
#
loop_
_entity.id
_entity.type
_entity.pdbx_description
1 polymer ?
#
loop_
_entity_poly.entity_id
_entity_poly.type
_entity_poly.pdbx_seq_one_letter_code
_entity_poly.pdbx_strand_id
1 'polypeptide(L)'
;LGAPGAGKGTQPEILSRKLGIPTISTGNILRAAMKNGTPVGLKAKSYVESGALVPDDVIIGIVEERLAQSDCAHGYILDGMPRTIPQAEALEKAGIDIDCALSIEISDEVIIERMSGRRTCHTCGATYHIVNAPPKEEGKCTDRGGELEIRKDVAPETVMARLDVYHKETEPLKDYYAERGKLRSVENQPTIEATTAEIEKVLGI
;
A
#
# COMPACT_ATOMS: atom_id res chain seq x y z
N LEU A 1 -6.61 3.36 -2.86
CA LEU A 1 -7.11 2.02 -3.20
C LEU A 1 -6.35 1.46 -4.41
N GLY A 2 -6.60 0.20 -4.77
CA GLY A 2 -6.01 -0.48 -5.93
C GLY A 2 -5.45 -1.85 -5.59
N ALA A 3 -5.31 -2.70 -6.61
CA ALA A 3 -4.84 -4.08 -6.46
C ALA A 3 -3.37 -4.19 -6.01
N PRO A 4 -2.93 -5.35 -5.51
CA PRO A 4 -1.53 -5.60 -5.22
C PRO A 4 -0.66 -5.32 -6.46
N GLY A 5 0.40 -4.53 -6.33
CA GLY A 5 1.24 -4.18 -7.49
C GLY A 5 0.81 -2.94 -8.29
N ALA A 6 -0.34 -2.34 -8.01
CA ALA A 6 -0.85 -1.16 -8.72
C ALA A 6 -0.02 0.14 -8.52
N GLY A 7 1.00 0.15 -7.69
CA GLY A 7 1.82 1.34 -7.42
C GLY A 7 1.50 2.04 -6.10
N LYS A 8 0.65 1.44 -5.26
CA LYS A 8 0.26 2.01 -3.94
C LYS A 8 1.40 2.30 -2.97
N GLY A 9 2.56 1.68 -3.13
CA GLY A 9 3.72 2.00 -2.30
C GLY A 9 4.60 3.11 -2.88
N THR A 10 4.54 3.34 -4.19
CA THR A 10 5.38 4.33 -4.89
C THR A 10 4.71 5.70 -4.93
N GLN A 11 3.45 5.76 -5.33
CA GLN A 11 2.72 7.02 -5.48
C GLN A 11 2.51 7.77 -4.15
N PRO A 12 2.14 7.12 -3.03
CA PRO A 12 2.05 7.79 -1.73
C PRO A 12 3.35 8.42 -1.27
N GLU A 13 4.51 7.83 -1.54
CA GLU A 13 5.81 8.41 -1.17
C GLU A 13 6.12 9.69 -1.97
N ILE A 14 5.73 9.73 -3.25
CA ILE A 14 5.87 10.91 -4.11
C ILE A 14 4.94 12.03 -3.62
N LEU A 15 3.66 11.69 -3.41
CA LEU A 15 2.64 12.63 -2.93
C LEU A 15 2.95 13.15 -1.53
N SER A 16 3.43 12.29 -0.64
CA SER A 16 3.86 12.67 0.71
C SER A 16 4.92 13.76 0.69
N ARG A 17 5.93 13.60 -0.16
CA ARG A 17 6.99 14.62 -0.32
C ARG A 17 6.44 15.93 -0.91
N LYS A 18 5.53 15.86 -1.87
CA LYS A 18 4.93 17.02 -2.51
C LYS A 18 4.00 17.78 -1.56
N LEU A 19 3.17 17.07 -0.81
CA LEU A 19 2.16 17.64 0.07
C LEU A 19 2.69 17.97 1.48
N GLY A 20 3.88 17.47 1.85
CA GLY A 20 4.44 17.64 3.19
C GLY A 20 3.68 16.89 4.29
N ILE A 21 3.00 15.80 3.97
CA ILE A 21 2.24 14.97 4.90
C ILE A 21 2.77 13.52 4.92
N PRO A 22 2.71 12.81 6.06
CA PRO A 22 3.27 11.46 6.16
C PRO A 22 2.43 10.42 5.41
N THR A 23 3.11 9.39 4.90
CA THR A 23 2.47 8.14 4.44
C THR A 23 2.45 7.13 5.57
N ILE A 24 1.27 6.54 5.81
CA ILE A 24 1.05 5.48 6.78
C ILE A 24 0.79 4.18 6.02
N SER A 25 1.84 3.38 5.86
CA SER A 25 1.72 2.07 5.20
C SER A 25 1.57 0.97 6.24
N THR A 26 0.35 0.44 6.39
CA THR A 26 0.06 -0.66 7.30
C THR A 26 0.89 -1.91 6.97
N GLY A 27 1.13 -2.16 5.69
CA GLY A 27 2.00 -3.25 5.26
C GLY A 27 3.45 -3.09 5.72
N ASN A 28 4.01 -1.87 5.70
CA ASN A 28 5.37 -1.62 6.19
C ASN A 28 5.44 -1.76 7.71
N ILE A 29 4.45 -1.22 8.43
CA ILE A 29 4.37 -1.33 9.90
C ILE A 29 4.31 -2.81 10.32
N LEU A 30 3.44 -3.61 9.70
CA LEU A 30 3.34 -5.03 9.99
C LEU A 30 4.63 -5.79 9.69
N ARG A 31 5.28 -5.53 8.56
CA ARG A 31 6.57 -6.15 8.23
C ARG A 31 7.67 -5.80 9.22
N ALA A 32 7.74 -4.55 9.65
CA ALA A 32 8.68 -4.14 10.70
C ALA A 32 8.37 -4.84 12.02
N ALA A 33 7.10 -4.95 12.41
CA ALA A 33 6.65 -5.66 13.59
C ALA A 33 7.01 -7.17 13.55
N MET A 34 6.83 -7.80 12.38
CA MET A 34 7.22 -9.20 12.15
C MET A 34 8.74 -9.40 12.27
N LYS A 35 9.52 -8.50 11.67
CA LYS A 35 11.00 -8.53 11.72
C LYS A 35 11.52 -8.38 13.15
N ASN A 36 10.89 -7.51 13.93
CA ASN A 36 11.25 -7.24 15.32
C ASN A 36 10.66 -8.27 16.32
N GLY A 37 9.86 -9.24 15.85
CA GLY A 37 9.26 -10.28 16.69
C GLY A 37 8.24 -9.74 17.72
N THR A 38 7.61 -8.60 17.43
CA THR A 38 6.61 -8.04 18.35
C THR A 38 5.36 -8.93 18.43
N PRO A 39 4.55 -8.88 19.51
CA PRO A 39 3.30 -9.65 19.63
C PRO A 39 2.36 -9.44 18.42
N VAL A 40 2.24 -8.21 17.95
CA VAL A 40 1.45 -7.85 16.76
C VAL A 40 2.05 -8.48 15.50
N GLY A 41 3.37 -8.41 15.34
CA GLY A 41 4.06 -9.01 14.22
C GLY A 41 3.90 -10.53 14.16
N LEU A 42 3.99 -11.20 15.31
CA LEU A 42 3.79 -12.66 15.41
C LEU A 42 2.36 -13.06 15.04
N LYS A 43 1.35 -12.31 15.49
CA LYS A 43 -0.06 -12.53 15.10
C LYS A 43 -0.29 -12.32 13.60
N ALA A 44 0.31 -11.28 13.04
CA ALA A 44 0.11 -10.91 11.63
C ALA A 44 0.82 -11.83 10.63
N LYS A 45 1.85 -12.55 11.07
CA LYS A 45 2.78 -13.27 10.19
C LYS A 45 2.09 -14.24 9.24
N SER A 46 1.23 -15.12 9.74
CA SER A 46 0.54 -16.13 8.93
C SER A 46 -0.36 -15.51 7.87
N TYR A 47 -1.06 -14.43 8.21
CA TYR A 47 -1.92 -13.69 7.30
C TYR A 47 -1.12 -13.01 6.18
N VAL A 48 -0.04 -12.30 6.54
CA VAL A 48 0.79 -11.60 5.56
C VAL A 48 1.49 -12.58 4.61
N GLU A 49 2.01 -13.71 5.11
CA GLU A 49 2.71 -14.71 4.30
C GLU A 49 1.76 -15.47 3.36
N SER A 50 0.51 -15.69 3.74
CA SER A 50 -0.52 -16.33 2.89
C SER A 50 -1.23 -15.35 1.95
N GLY A 51 -1.03 -14.05 2.11
CA GLY A 51 -1.73 -13.02 1.34
C GLY A 51 -3.14 -12.67 1.84
N ALA A 52 -3.55 -13.25 2.98
CA ALA A 52 -4.80 -12.94 3.64
C ALA A 52 -4.76 -11.59 4.35
N LEU A 53 -5.95 -11.07 4.73
CA LEU A 53 -6.06 -9.85 5.54
C LEU A 53 -5.79 -10.15 7.01
N VAL A 54 -5.06 -9.25 7.66
CA VAL A 54 -4.86 -9.28 9.12
C VAL A 54 -6.17 -8.85 9.79
N PRO A 55 -6.57 -9.43 10.95
CA PRO A 55 -7.79 -9.06 11.65
C PRO A 55 -7.93 -7.55 11.90
N ASP A 56 -9.16 -7.05 11.79
CA ASP A 56 -9.47 -5.62 11.79
C ASP A 56 -9.07 -4.92 13.09
N ASP A 57 -9.27 -5.56 14.24
CA ASP A 57 -8.89 -5.04 15.56
C ASP A 57 -7.39 -4.73 15.65
N VAL A 58 -6.56 -5.59 15.06
CA VAL A 58 -5.10 -5.42 15.01
C VAL A 58 -4.71 -4.26 14.11
N ILE A 59 -5.32 -4.17 12.93
CA ILE A 59 -5.01 -3.12 11.95
C ILE A 59 -5.47 -1.74 12.42
N ILE A 60 -6.68 -1.65 12.97
CA ILE A 60 -7.25 -0.39 13.45
C ILE A 60 -6.39 0.18 14.58
N GLY A 61 -6.04 -0.64 15.58
CA GLY A 61 -5.19 -0.20 16.68
C GLY A 61 -3.82 0.33 16.22
N ILE A 62 -3.21 -0.29 15.22
CA ILE A 62 -1.95 0.19 14.63
C ILE A 62 -2.12 1.57 13.97
N VAL A 63 -3.22 1.77 13.25
CA VAL A 63 -3.49 3.03 12.55
C VAL A 63 -3.80 4.14 13.56
N GLU A 64 -4.64 3.90 14.56
CA GLU A 64 -4.94 4.87 15.61
C GLU A 64 -3.69 5.32 16.35
N GLU A 65 -2.83 4.38 16.76
CA GLU A 65 -1.56 4.70 17.43
C GLU A 65 -0.65 5.57 16.54
N ARG A 66 -0.59 5.26 15.24
CA ARG A 66 0.22 6.02 14.28
C ARG A 66 -0.34 7.41 14.00
N LEU A 67 -1.65 7.55 13.87
CA LEU A 67 -2.33 8.83 13.62
C LEU A 67 -2.26 9.79 14.82
N ALA A 68 -2.09 9.28 16.03
CA ALA A 68 -1.88 10.09 17.23
C ALA A 68 -0.52 10.81 17.27
N GLN A 69 0.41 10.49 16.36
CA GLN A 69 1.71 11.17 16.30
C GLN A 69 1.59 12.56 15.69
N SER A 70 2.39 13.50 16.18
CA SER A 70 2.31 14.93 15.84
C SER A 70 2.53 15.25 14.35
N ASP A 71 3.25 14.41 13.61
CA ASP A 71 3.49 14.58 12.18
C ASP A 71 2.22 14.36 11.32
N CYS A 72 1.18 13.74 11.89
CA CYS A 72 -0.11 13.54 11.24
C CYS A 72 -1.11 14.70 11.43
N ALA A 73 -0.75 15.72 12.21
CA ALA A 73 -1.66 16.83 12.56
C ALA A 73 -2.13 17.66 11.36
N HIS A 74 -1.37 17.70 10.27
CA HIS A 74 -1.68 18.47 9.05
C HIS A 74 -2.24 17.62 7.90
N GLY A 75 -2.47 16.35 8.14
CA GLY A 75 -2.97 15.39 7.16
C GLY A 75 -2.05 14.18 7.04
N TYR A 76 -2.51 13.18 6.29
CA TYR A 76 -1.81 11.91 6.11
C TYR A 76 -2.29 11.18 4.86
N ILE A 77 -1.52 10.22 4.41
CA ILE A 77 -1.91 9.29 3.35
C ILE A 77 -1.93 7.89 3.94
N LEU A 78 -3.10 7.23 3.92
CA LEU A 78 -3.21 5.82 4.29
C LEU A 78 -2.87 4.93 3.09
N ASP A 79 -1.90 4.05 3.24
CA ASP A 79 -1.56 3.02 2.26
C ASP A 79 -1.84 1.62 2.83
N GLY A 80 -2.70 0.89 2.13
CA GLY A 80 -3.09 -0.46 2.50
C GLY A 80 -4.17 -0.56 3.57
N MET A 81 -4.89 0.54 3.87
CA MET A 81 -6.07 0.58 4.70
C MET A 81 -6.98 1.75 4.29
N PRO A 82 -8.32 1.60 4.31
CA PRO A 82 -9.04 0.35 4.55
C PRO A 82 -8.88 -0.66 3.40
N ARG A 83 -9.12 -1.94 3.68
CA ARG A 83 -9.19 -3.02 2.68
C ARG A 83 -10.54 -3.72 2.65
N THR A 84 -11.41 -3.41 3.59
CA THR A 84 -12.78 -3.91 3.67
C THR A 84 -13.73 -2.80 4.08
N ILE A 85 -15.02 -2.95 3.76
CA ILE A 85 -16.05 -2.00 4.19
C ILE A 85 -16.12 -1.92 5.74
N PRO A 86 -16.08 -3.02 6.50
CA PRO A 86 -16.02 -2.94 7.97
C PRO A 86 -14.83 -2.12 8.50
N GLN A 87 -13.65 -2.18 7.85
CA GLN A 87 -12.52 -1.34 8.22
C GLN A 87 -12.80 0.15 7.94
N ALA A 88 -13.41 0.49 6.80
CA ALA A 88 -13.80 1.86 6.49
C ALA A 88 -14.78 2.43 7.52
N GLU A 89 -15.79 1.65 7.87
CA GLU A 89 -16.77 2.02 8.92
C GLU A 89 -16.12 2.17 10.29
N ALA A 90 -15.14 1.32 10.62
CA ALA A 90 -14.43 1.40 11.89
C ALA A 90 -13.56 2.67 11.96
N LEU A 91 -12.91 3.09 10.86
CA LEU A 91 -12.21 4.37 10.79
C LEU A 91 -13.17 5.55 11.01
N GLU A 92 -14.32 5.56 10.37
CA GLU A 92 -15.34 6.60 10.56
C GLU A 92 -15.82 6.66 12.03
N LYS A 93 -16.06 5.50 12.67
CA LYS A 93 -16.44 5.42 14.10
C LYS A 93 -15.35 5.91 15.04
N ALA A 94 -14.09 5.72 14.68
CA ALA A 94 -12.93 6.23 15.40
C ALA A 94 -12.68 7.74 15.17
N GLY A 95 -13.51 8.41 14.35
CA GLY A 95 -13.35 9.83 14.03
C GLY A 95 -12.23 10.10 13.00
N ILE A 96 -11.77 9.07 12.31
CA ILE A 96 -10.76 9.17 11.27
C ILE A 96 -11.49 9.39 9.94
N ASP A 97 -11.60 10.64 9.53
CA ASP A 97 -12.26 10.99 8.27
C ASP A 97 -11.29 10.90 7.08
N ILE A 98 -11.79 10.39 5.97
CA ILE A 98 -11.07 10.28 4.69
C ILE A 98 -11.67 11.30 3.72
N ASP A 99 -10.90 12.30 3.35
CA ASP A 99 -11.33 13.34 2.41
C ASP A 99 -11.42 12.81 0.98
N CYS A 100 -10.47 11.95 0.59
CA CYS A 100 -10.37 11.42 -0.75
C CYS A 100 -9.84 9.97 -0.75
N ALA A 101 -10.53 9.09 -1.44
CA ALA A 101 -10.09 7.74 -1.74
C ALA A 101 -9.59 7.68 -3.19
N LEU A 102 -8.27 7.68 -3.36
CA LEU A 102 -7.64 7.54 -4.68
C LEU A 102 -7.53 6.06 -5.04
N SER A 103 -8.08 5.65 -6.18
CA SER A 103 -7.94 4.30 -6.73
C SER A 103 -7.05 4.31 -7.96
N ILE A 104 -6.03 3.43 -7.96
CA ILE A 104 -5.14 3.23 -9.10
C ILE A 104 -5.57 1.94 -9.80
N GLU A 105 -6.13 2.09 -11.00
CA GLU A 105 -6.67 0.99 -11.80
C GLU A 105 -5.59 0.36 -12.67
N ILE A 106 -5.57 -0.96 -12.73
CA ILE A 106 -4.59 -1.74 -13.50
C ILE A 106 -5.12 -3.16 -13.66
N SER A 107 -4.85 -3.81 -14.80
CA SER A 107 -5.30 -5.18 -15.04
C SER A 107 -4.47 -6.21 -14.28
N ASP A 108 -5.09 -7.36 -14.00
CA ASP A 108 -4.46 -8.46 -13.27
C ASP A 108 -3.25 -9.03 -14.00
N GLU A 109 -3.29 -9.08 -15.34
CA GLU A 109 -2.17 -9.56 -16.16
C GLU A 109 -0.92 -8.71 -15.93
N VAL A 110 -1.08 -7.37 -15.96
CA VAL A 110 0.03 -6.44 -15.71
C VAL A 110 0.52 -6.55 -14.25
N ILE A 111 -0.37 -6.80 -13.31
CA ILE A 111 0.00 -7.03 -11.91
C ILE A 111 0.88 -8.26 -11.76
N ILE A 112 0.48 -9.39 -12.36
CA ILE A 112 1.22 -10.65 -12.28
C ILE A 112 2.62 -10.46 -12.86
N GLU A 113 2.74 -9.81 -14.02
CA GLU A 113 4.03 -9.48 -14.63
C GLU A 113 4.90 -8.62 -13.71
N ARG A 114 4.34 -7.54 -13.16
CA ARG A 114 5.07 -6.63 -12.26
C ARG A 114 5.50 -7.28 -10.96
N MET A 115 4.68 -8.12 -10.37
CA MET A 115 5.00 -8.76 -9.10
C MET A 115 6.18 -9.72 -9.22
N SER A 116 6.35 -10.39 -10.35
CA SER A 116 7.48 -11.30 -10.61
C SER A 116 8.83 -10.57 -10.60
N GLY A 117 8.87 -9.32 -11.11
CA GLY A 117 10.07 -8.47 -11.15
C GLY A 117 10.34 -7.66 -9.89
N ARG A 118 9.46 -7.72 -8.90
CA ARG A 118 9.57 -6.91 -7.68
C ARG A 118 10.71 -7.36 -6.78
N ARG A 119 11.44 -6.38 -6.25
CA ARG A 119 12.50 -6.57 -5.23
C ARG A 119 12.28 -5.59 -4.10
N THR A 120 12.66 -5.98 -2.89
CA THR A 120 12.50 -5.10 -1.71
C THR A 120 13.80 -5.10 -0.92
N CYS A 121 14.22 -3.93 -0.47
CA CYS A 121 15.40 -3.82 0.38
C CYS A 121 15.08 -4.36 1.79
N HIS A 122 15.86 -5.34 2.23
CA HIS A 122 15.74 -5.91 3.57
C HIS A 122 15.97 -4.87 4.69
N THR A 123 16.76 -3.83 4.43
CA THR A 123 17.17 -2.84 5.45
C THR A 123 16.13 -1.73 5.62
N CYS A 124 15.62 -1.14 4.53
CA CYS A 124 14.75 0.05 4.59
C CYS A 124 13.35 -0.15 4.00
N GLY A 125 13.07 -1.31 3.41
CA GLY A 125 11.78 -1.59 2.80
C GLY A 125 11.55 -0.94 1.42
N ALA A 126 12.52 -0.20 0.88
CA ALA A 126 12.43 0.41 -0.45
C ALA A 126 12.14 -0.65 -1.51
N THR A 127 11.26 -0.31 -2.44
CA THR A 127 10.81 -1.23 -3.49
C THR A 127 11.47 -0.88 -4.83
N TYR A 128 11.95 -1.91 -5.51
CA TYR A 128 12.55 -1.86 -6.84
C TYR A 128 11.84 -2.83 -7.78
N HIS A 129 12.05 -2.66 -9.07
CA HIS A 129 11.63 -3.60 -10.10
C HIS A 129 12.80 -3.83 -11.08
N ILE A 130 13.06 -5.09 -11.41
CA ILE A 130 14.22 -5.47 -12.23
C ILE A 130 14.26 -4.78 -13.62
N VAL A 131 13.09 -4.39 -14.15
CA VAL A 131 12.95 -3.71 -15.44
C VAL A 131 12.48 -2.26 -15.28
N ASN A 132 11.34 -2.04 -14.60
CA ASN A 132 10.62 -0.76 -14.61
C ASN A 132 11.19 0.28 -13.63
N ALA A 133 11.89 -0.17 -12.59
CA ALA A 133 12.53 0.68 -11.59
C ALA A 133 13.78 -0.03 -11.02
N PRO A 134 14.82 -0.25 -11.84
CA PRO A 134 16.00 -0.99 -11.40
C PRO A 134 16.81 -0.19 -10.37
N PRO A 135 17.48 -0.86 -9.43
CA PRO A 135 18.44 -0.21 -8.55
C PRO A 135 19.67 0.24 -9.38
N LYS A 136 20.46 1.18 -8.84
CA LYS A 136 21.70 1.63 -9.49
C LYS A 136 22.74 0.52 -9.63
N GLU A 137 22.78 -0.38 -8.66
CA GLU A 137 23.64 -1.57 -8.64
C GLU A 137 22.75 -2.80 -8.47
N GLU A 138 22.93 -3.80 -9.34
CA GLU A 138 22.11 -5.02 -9.30
C GLU A 138 22.19 -5.70 -7.93
N GLY A 139 21.04 -6.08 -7.39
CA GLY A 139 20.92 -6.74 -6.09
C GLY A 139 21.08 -5.83 -4.88
N LYS A 140 21.39 -4.52 -5.04
CA LYS A 140 21.60 -3.59 -3.93
C LYS A 140 20.64 -2.41 -3.93
N CYS A 141 20.24 -2.02 -2.74
CA CYS A 141 19.41 -0.84 -2.52
C CYS A 141 20.19 0.44 -2.84
N THR A 142 19.65 1.27 -3.73
CA THR A 142 20.26 2.55 -4.12
C THR A 142 20.43 3.51 -2.92
N ASP A 143 19.48 3.51 -1.98
CA ASP A 143 19.45 4.48 -0.87
C ASP A 143 20.29 4.07 0.32
N ARG A 144 20.38 2.77 0.62
CA ARG A 144 21.00 2.23 1.84
C ARG A 144 22.05 1.15 1.58
N GLY A 145 22.30 0.76 0.34
CA GLY A 145 23.27 -0.29 -0.01
C GLY A 145 22.93 -1.70 0.49
N GLY A 146 21.76 -1.87 1.14
CA GLY A 146 21.32 -3.17 1.65
C GLY A 146 20.93 -4.13 0.52
N GLU A 147 20.98 -5.44 0.79
CA GLU A 147 20.56 -6.46 -0.19
C GLU A 147 19.09 -6.36 -0.55
N LEU A 148 18.79 -6.64 -1.81
CA LEU A 148 17.44 -6.74 -2.34
C LEU A 148 16.99 -8.21 -2.31
N GLU A 149 15.79 -8.44 -1.78
CA GLU A 149 15.19 -9.76 -1.66
C GLU A 149 13.85 -9.87 -2.40
N ILE A 150 13.48 -11.09 -2.75
CA ILE A 150 12.12 -11.42 -3.18
C ILE A 150 11.32 -11.72 -1.93
N ARG A 151 10.25 -10.96 -1.71
CA ARG A 151 9.36 -11.18 -0.58
C ARG A 151 8.54 -12.46 -0.78
N LYS A 152 8.21 -13.16 0.29
CA LYS A 152 7.36 -14.36 0.25
C LYS A 152 5.97 -14.08 -0.35
N ASP A 153 5.41 -12.90 -0.11
CA ASP A 153 4.08 -12.50 -0.59
C ASP A 153 4.04 -12.08 -2.08
N VAL A 154 5.13 -12.28 -2.83
CA VAL A 154 5.17 -12.11 -4.29
C VAL A 154 5.35 -13.44 -5.04
N ALA A 155 5.33 -14.58 -4.36
CA ALA A 155 5.24 -15.88 -5.01
C ALA A 155 3.94 -15.96 -5.85
N PRO A 156 3.96 -16.60 -7.04
CA PRO A 156 2.80 -16.60 -7.96
C PRO A 156 1.49 -17.01 -7.29
N GLU A 157 1.51 -18.04 -6.47
CA GLU A 157 0.33 -18.53 -5.75
C GLU A 157 -0.19 -17.49 -4.75
N THR A 158 0.73 -16.81 -4.06
CA THR A 158 0.36 -15.75 -3.10
C THR A 158 -0.16 -14.51 -3.82
N VAL A 159 0.37 -14.18 -5.00
CA VAL A 159 -0.14 -13.06 -5.81
C VAL A 159 -1.57 -13.33 -6.24
N MET A 160 -1.88 -14.54 -6.73
CA MET A 160 -3.25 -14.92 -7.10
C MET A 160 -4.19 -14.86 -5.91
N ALA A 161 -3.81 -15.44 -4.76
CA ALA A 161 -4.61 -15.35 -3.54
C ALA A 161 -4.88 -13.91 -3.09
N ARG A 162 -3.92 -13.01 -3.27
CA ARG A 162 -4.07 -11.58 -2.96
C ARG A 162 -5.00 -10.86 -3.93
N LEU A 163 -5.01 -11.23 -5.21
CA LEU A 163 -5.94 -10.70 -6.20
C LEU A 163 -7.38 -11.15 -5.89
N ASP A 164 -7.57 -12.43 -5.58
CA ASP A 164 -8.89 -12.95 -5.17
C ASP A 164 -9.43 -12.20 -3.95
N VAL A 165 -8.59 -12.00 -2.92
CA VAL A 165 -8.95 -11.22 -1.73
C VAL A 165 -9.24 -9.76 -2.09
N TYR A 166 -8.46 -9.16 -2.98
CA TYR A 166 -8.69 -7.79 -3.42
C TYR A 166 -10.05 -7.63 -4.09
N HIS A 167 -10.36 -8.45 -5.07
CA HIS A 167 -11.63 -8.37 -5.81
C HIS A 167 -12.84 -8.61 -4.91
N LYS A 168 -12.71 -9.57 -3.98
CA LYS A 168 -13.81 -9.91 -3.07
C LYS A 168 -14.04 -8.89 -1.95
N GLU A 169 -12.97 -8.41 -1.32
CA GLU A 169 -13.04 -7.66 -0.07
C GLU A 169 -12.72 -6.16 -0.23
N THR A 170 -11.80 -5.81 -1.14
CA THR A 170 -11.27 -4.45 -1.23
C THR A 170 -11.88 -3.66 -2.39
N GLU A 171 -12.12 -4.28 -3.52
CA GLU A 171 -12.69 -3.61 -4.68
C GLU A 171 -14.08 -2.99 -4.40
N PRO A 172 -14.97 -3.59 -3.58
CA PRO A 172 -16.23 -2.98 -3.18
C PRO A 172 -16.11 -1.62 -2.47
N LEU A 173 -14.93 -1.30 -1.92
CA LEU A 173 -14.66 0.04 -1.36
C LEU A 173 -14.72 1.16 -2.40
N LYS A 174 -14.57 0.86 -3.69
CA LYS A 174 -14.72 1.85 -4.76
C LYS A 174 -16.16 2.38 -4.76
N ASP A 175 -17.14 1.50 -4.75
CA ASP A 175 -18.55 1.89 -4.69
C ASP A 175 -18.87 2.61 -3.37
N TYR A 176 -18.36 2.09 -2.25
CA TYR A 176 -18.53 2.69 -0.94
C TYR A 176 -18.06 4.16 -0.89
N TYR A 177 -16.90 4.48 -1.48
CA TYR A 177 -16.40 5.86 -1.53
C TYR A 177 -16.99 6.68 -2.66
N ALA A 178 -17.41 6.05 -3.76
CA ALA A 178 -18.12 6.72 -4.87
C ALA A 178 -19.47 7.27 -4.40
N GLU A 179 -20.26 6.47 -3.68
CA GLU A 179 -21.54 6.89 -3.10
C GLU A 179 -21.40 8.10 -2.14
N ARG A 180 -20.22 8.24 -1.52
CA ARG A 180 -19.88 9.37 -0.63
C ARG A 180 -19.25 10.56 -1.35
N GLY A 181 -19.09 10.48 -2.67
CA GLY A 181 -18.45 11.54 -3.48
C GLY A 181 -16.94 11.67 -3.24
N LYS A 182 -16.32 10.72 -2.53
CA LYS A 182 -14.91 10.77 -2.11
C LYS A 182 -13.97 9.99 -3.05
N LEU A 183 -14.48 9.16 -3.97
CA LEU A 183 -13.66 8.37 -4.88
C LEU A 183 -13.05 9.25 -5.99
N ARG A 184 -11.77 9.02 -6.26
CA ARG A 184 -11.06 9.46 -7.47
C ARG A 184 -10.33 8.27 -8.05
N SER A 185 -10.47 8.03 -9.36
CA SER A 185 -9.83 6.91 -10.04
C SER A 185 -8.88 7.40 -11.11
N VAL A 186 -7.75 6.74 -11.24
CA VAL A 186 -6.77 6.96 -12.30
C VAL A 186 -6.31 5.64 -12.87
N GLU A 187 -6.14 5.59 -14.19
CA GLU A 187 -5.52 4.46 -14.85
C GLU A 187 -4.00 4.50 -14.64
N ASN A 188 -3.43 3.35 -14.26
CA ASN A 188 -2.00 3.22 -14.16
C ASN A 188 -1.35 3.42 -15.55
N GLN A 189 -0.35 4.28 -15.63
CA GLN A 189 0.37 4.59 -16.85
C GLN A 189 1.66 3.75 -16.98
N PRO A 190 2.27 3.70 -18.17
CA PRO A 190 3.50 2.92 -18.38
C PRO A 190 4.68 3.35 -17.50
N THR A 191 4.74 4.62 -17.10
CA THR A 191 5.80 5.14 -16.22
C THR A 191 5.25 5.66 -14.90
N ILE A 192 6.12 5.72 -13.89
CA ILE A 192 5.79 6.25 -12.56
C ILE A 192 5.38 7.72 -12.68
N GLU A 193 6.15 8.50 -13.45
CA GLU A 193 5.95 9.94 -13.64
C GLU A 193 4.62 10.23 -14.33
N ALA A 194 4.27 9.45 -15.35
CA ALA A 194 3.00 9.61 -16.06
C ALA A 194 1.80 9.28 -15.14
N THR A 195 1.92 8.22 -14.32
CA THR A 195 0.89 7.91 -13.30
C THR A 195 0.78 9.02 -12.27
N THR A 196 1.92 9.57 -11.81
CA THR A 196 1.94 10.69 -10.87
C THR A 196 1.23 11.92 -11.45
N ALA A 197 1.51 12.28 -12.71
CA ALA A 197 0.88 13.41 -13.37
C ALA A 197 -0.65 13.28 -13.48
N GLU A 198 -1.15 12.08 -13.79
CA GLU A 198 -2.60 11.84 -13.80
C GLU A 198 -3.20 11.92 -12.38
N ILE A 199 -2.52 11.44 -11.36
CA ILE A 199 -2.94 11.56 -9.97
C ILE A 199 -3.01 13.05 -9.56
N GLU A 200 -1.98 13.82 -9.84
CA GLU A 200 -1.92 15.25 -9.53
C GLU A 200 -3.08 16.02 -10.18
N LYS A 201 -3.34 15.75 -11.45
CA LYS A 201 -4.44 16.33 -12.21
C LYS A 201 -5.82 16.03 -11.58
N VAL A 202 -6.03 14.76 -11.18
CA VAL A 202 -7.31 14.33 -10.58
C VAL A 202 -7.49 14.88 -9.16
N LEU A 203 -6.40 15.07 -8.41
CA LEU A 203 -6.40 15.66 -7.08
C LEU A 203 -6.39 17.19 -7.11
N GLY A 204 -6.07 17.82 -8.23
CA GLY A 204 -5.98 19.28 -8.36
C GLY A 204 -4.75 19.90 -7.65
N ILE A 205 -3.62 19.20 -7.62
CA ILE A 205 -2.39 19.59 -6.90
C ILE A 205 -1.18 19.73 -7.83
#